data_fb0100376c4b21c6d2277f91308846a7
#
_entry.id   fb0100376c4b21c6d2277f91308846a7
#
_cell.length_a   1.000
_cell.length_b   1.000
_cell.length_c   1.000
_cell.angle_alpha   90.00
_cell.angle_beta   90.00
_cell.angle_gamma   90.00
#
_symmetry.space_group_name_H-M   'P 1'
#
loop_
_entity.id
_entity.type
_entity.pdbx_description
1 polymer ?
#
loop_
_entity_poly.entity_id
_entity_poly.type
_entity_poly.pdbx_seq_one_letter_code
_entity_poly.pdbx_strand_id
1 'polypeptide(L)'
;MSDLSAQLQWIERLVAFDTTSSKSNLALIEDVEAYLHGLGVATHRVSNDDETKSNLYAVVGPEVDGGVVLSGHTDVVPIDGQDWDTDPWAVVEKDGKIFGRGVADMKSFSAIGLSLVPEMLAAGLKRPIIFALSYDEEIGCLGAPAMIAEIADKTPKPAAVIVGEPTNMKVINGHKGISSFRVTVTGYTTHSSQTDRGVSAVEAAARLITKIADMRVARAKAAQENSPFDPPYSTMTVNVVNGGTQLNIMAAEAVFDWDLRTIPGDSRQDIVDEFTDYARGIETEMRAKAPICRIVVDAITNAPALAPHDENPAADLAMAITGHNSTDVVAYAAEAGQFQEAGFSTVVCGPGSIDQAHQANEFITLDQVREGTIFLRRLIERLSA
;
A
#
# COMPACT_ATOMS: atom_id res chain seq x y z
N MET A 1 -19.05 -0.82 -29.19
CA MET A 1 -18.28 -0.25 -28.07
C MET A 1 -19.15 -0.44 -26.83
N SER A 2 -18.67 -1.10 -25.78
CA SER A 2 -19.41 -1.23 -24.52
C SER A 2 -19.62 0.17 -23.93
N ASP A 3 -20.85 0.46 -23.55
CA ASP A 3 -21.18 1.67 -22.83
C ASP A 3 -20.46 1.65 -21.46
N LEU A 4 -19.65 2.66 -21.15
CA LEU A 4 -18.92 2.82 -19.90
C LEU A 4 -19.62 3.81 -18.95
N SER A 5 -20.82 4.27 -19.27
CA SER A 5 -21.48 5.36 -18.52
C SER A 5 -21.63 5.06 -17.03
N ALA A 6 -21.96 3.83 -16.66
CA ALA A 6 -22.09 3.43 -15.24
C ALA A 6 -20.71 3.44 -14.53
N GLN A 7 -19.65 2.96 -15.18
CA GLN A 7 -18.30 2.96 -14.62
C GLN A 7 -17.80 4.38 -14.41
N LEU A 8 -17.98 5.26 -15.41
CA LEU A 8 -17.57 6.66 -15.33
C LEU A 8 -18.31 7.42 -14.24
N GLN A 9 -19.63 7.20 -14.09
CA GLN A 9 -20.42 7.79 -12.99
C GLN A 9 -19.89 7.35 -11.63
N TRP A 10 -19.51 6.08 -11.47
CA TRP A 10 -18.95 5.59 -10.23
C TRP A 10 -17.54 6.13 -9.96
N ILE A 11 -16.70 6.27 -10.99
CA ILE A 11 -15.37 6.91 -10.87
C ILE A 11 -15.55 8.37 -10.41
N GLU A 12 -16.42 9.13 -11.08
CA GLU A 12 -16.73 10.51 -10.68
C GLU A 12 -17.23 10.58 -9.24
N ARG A 13 -18.14 9.68 -8.86
CA ARG A 13 -18.70 9.60 -7.51
C ARG A 13 -17.64 9.36 -6.44
N LEU A 14 -16.75 8.39 -6.62
CA LEU A 14 -15.72 8.09 -5.63
C LEU A 14 -14.59 9.15 -5.58
N VAL A 15 -14.23 9.72 -6.73
CA VAL A 15 -13.21 10.77 -6.81
C VAL A 15 -13.67 12.06 -6.12
N ALA A 16 -14.97 12.35 -6.14
CA ALA A 16 -15.53 13.54 -5.49
C ALA A 16 -15.32 13.58 -3.96
N PHE A 17 -15.01 12.45 -3.34
CA PHE A 17 -14.61 12.41 -1.93
C PHE A 17 -13.13 12.67 -1.76
N ASP A 18 -12.76 13.75 -1.09
CA ASP A 18 -11.38 14.00 -0.67
C ASP A 18 -11.04 13.08 0.52
N THR A 19 -10.52 11.92 0.19
CA THR A 19 -10.07 10.91 1.14
C THR A 19 -8.54 10.86 1.24
N THR A 20 -7.87 12.02 1.16
CA THR A 20 -6.44 12.12 1.48
C THR A 20 -6.16 11.39 2.79
N SER A 21 -5.09 10.58 2.87
CA SER A 21 -4.84 9.68 4.02
C SER A 21 -4.77 10.39 5.37
N SER A 22 -4.53 11.70 5.41
CA SER A 22 -4.63 12.52 6.63
C SER A 22 -6.07 12.88 7.03
N LYS A 23 -7.09 12.53 6.21
CA LYS A 23 -8.50 12.85 6.41
C LYS A 23 -9.32 11.58 6.65
N SER A 24 -10.57 11.77 7.04
CA SER A 24 -11.54 10.69 7.17
C SER A 24 -12.02 10.19 5.80
N ASN A 25 -12.22 8.87 5.67
CA ASN A 25 -12.86 8.26 4.51
C ASN A 25 -14.35 7.91 4.76
N LEU A 26 -14.88 8.22 5.94
CA LEU A 26 -16.23 7.78 6.36
C LEU A 26 -17.33 8.21 5.40
N ALA A 27 -17.26 9.43 4.84
CA ALA A 27 -18.29 9.90 3.91
C ALA A 27 -18.35 9.04 2.63
N LEU A 28 -17.20 8.60 2.11
CA LEU A 28 -17.12 7.64 0.99
C LEU A 28 -17.68 6.28 1.40
N ILE A 29 -17.29 5.78 2.57
CA ILE A 29 -17.76 4.49 3.09
C ILE A 29 -19.27 4.49 3.30
N GLU A 30 -19.84 5.55 3.87
CA GLU A 30 -21.28 5.71 4.05
C GLU A 30 -22.05 5.72 2.73
N ASP A 31 -21.51 6.38 1.73
CA ASP A 31 -22.07 6.44 0.39
C ASP A 31 -22.10 5.07 -0.30
N VAL A 32 -21.00 4.32 -0.23
CA VAL A 32 -20.89 2.94 -0.76
C VAL A 32 -21.81 1.99 0.00
N GLU A 33 -21.86 2.07 1.32
CA GLU A 33 -22.73 1.26 2.16
C GLU A 33 -24.20 1.50 1.84
N ALA A 34 -24.63 2.76 1.75
CA ALA A 34 -26.00 3.10 1.38
C ALA A 34 -26.40 2.53 0.02
N TYR A 35 -25.49 2.56 -0.95
CA TYR A 35 -25.72 1.95 -2.26
C TYR A 35 -25.88 0.43 -2.17
N LEU A 36 -24.97 -0.26 -1.50
CA LEU A 36 -25.00 -1.72 -1.36
C LEU A 36 -26.24 -2.18 -0.60
N HIS A 37 -26.61 -1.50 0.48
CA HIS A 37 -27.85 -1.75 1.22
C HIS A 37 -29.10 -1.54 0.35
N GLY A 38 -29.09 -0.52 -0.53
CA GLY A 38 -30.17 -0.27 -1.49
C GLY A 38 -30.37 -1.41 -2.49
N LEU A 39 -29.32 -2.23 -2.72
CA LEU A 39 -29.36 -3.44 -3.54
C LEU A 39 -29.58 -4.72 -2.73
N GLY A 40 -29.76 -4.63 -1.42
CA GLY A 40 -29.94 -5.77 -0.52
C GLY A 40 -28.64 -6.52 -0.17
N VAL A 41 -27.47 -5.91 -0.39
CA VAL A 41 -26.17 -6.45 -0.03
C VAL A 41 -25.79 -5.97 1.35
N ALA A 42 -25.52 -6.88 2.28
CA ALA A 42 -25.05 -6.56 3.63
C ALA A 42 -23.57 -6.12 3.59
N THR A 43 -23.24 -5.16 4.44
CA THR A 43 -21.90 -4.61 4.58
C THR A 43 -21.39 -4.76 6.01
N HIS A 44 -20.07 -4.77 6.16
CA HIS A 44 -19.40 -4.83 7.45
C HIS A 44 -18.32 -3.76 7.50
N ARG A 45 -18.33 -2.94 8.53
CA ARG A 45 -17.31 -1.91 8.79
C ARG A 45 -16.28 -2.43 9.78
N VAL A 46 -15.01 -2.08 9.53
CA VAL A 46 -13.90 -2.32 10.47
C VAL A 46 -13.20 -0.99 10.66
N SER A 47 -13.58 -0.27 11.70
CA SER A 47 -13.08 1.07 11.99
C SER A 47 -11.72 1.04 12.69
N ASN A 48 -10.99 2.14 12.60
CA ASN A 48 -9.83 2.40 13.45
C ASN A 48 -10.25 2.72 14.90
N ASP A 49 -9.28 2.81 15.82
CA ASP A 49 -9.53 2.95 17.25
C ASP A 49 -10.30 4.21 17.64
N ASP A 50 -10.15 5.30 16.90
CA ASP A 50 -10.83 6.58 17.16
C ASP A 50 -12.10 6.78 16.30
N GLU A 51 -12.50 5.77 15.54
CA GLU A 51 -13.69 5.75 14.66
C GLU A 51 -13.71 6.88 13.62
N THR A 52 -12.56 7.42 13.25
CA THR A 52 -12.43 8.48 12.23
C THR A 52 -12.29 7.93 10.83
N LYS A 53 -11.93 6.64 10.69
CA LYS A 53 -11.79 5.93 9.41
C LYS A 53 -12.38 4.52 9.52
N SER A 54 -12.78 3.97 8.40
CA SER A 54 -13.28 2.59 8.37
C SER A 54 -12.91 1.89 7.08
N ASN A 55 -12.53 0.62 7.19
CA ASN A 55 -12.66 -0.32 6.09
C ASN A 55 -14.13 -0.71 5.89
N LEU A 56 -14.42 -1.24 4.71
CA LEU A 56 -15.72 -1.85 4.44
C LEU A 56 -15.52 -3.12 3.62
N TYR A 57 -16.12 -4.23 4.06
CA TYR A 57 -16.22 -5.40 3.21
C TYR A 57 -17.68 -5.82 3.03
N ALA A 58 -17.96 -6.44 1.88
CA ALA A 58 -19.31 -6.90 1.52
C ALA A 58 -19.24 -8.17 0.68
N VAL A 59 -20.15 -9.11 0.92
CA VAL A 59 -20.24 -10.38 0.18
C VAL A 59 -21.40 -10.29 -0.80
N VAL A 60 -21.12 -10.41 -2.09
CA VAL A 60 -22.10 -10.45 -3.17
C VAL A 60 -22.21 -11.86 -3.72
N GLY A 61 -23.36 -12.51 -3.54
CA GLY A 61 -23.60 -13.88 -3.99
C GLY A 61 -23.83 -14.87 -2.83
N PRO A 62 -23.68 -16.18 -3.06
CA PRO A 62 -23.97 -17.20 -2.06
C PRO A 62 -22.87 -17.29 -1.00
N GLU A 63 -23.23 -17.68 0.22
CA GLU A 63 -22.30 -17.93 1.33
C GLU A 63 -21.63 -19.31 1.20
N VAL A 64 -20.76 -19.46 0.22
CA VAL A 64 -20.02 -20.73 -0.06
C VAL A 64 -18.55 -20.41 -0.36
N ASP A 65 -17.67 -21.37 -0.08
CA ASP A 65 -16.24 -21.26 -0.36
C ASP A 65 -15.92 -21.14 -1.85
N GLY A 66 -14.75 -20.61 -2.16
CA GLY A 66 -14.21 -20.52 -3.51
C GLY A 66 -14.53 -19.22 -4.25
N GLY A 67 -15.00 -18.20 -3.50
CA GLY A 67 -15.20 -16.85 -4.02
C GLY A 67 -13.91 -16.11 -4.33
N VAL A 68 -14.04 -14.86 -4.74
CA VAL A 68 -12.92 -13.97 -5.07
C VAL A 68 -13.06 -12.65 -4.30
N VAL A 69 -11.97 -12.23 -3.63
CA VAL A 69 -11.87 -10.90 -3.02
C VAL A 69 -11.39 -9.91 -4.07
N LEU A 70 -12.06 -8.78 -4.18
CA LEU A 70 -11.64 -7.59 -4.91
C LEU A 70 -11.22 -6.56 -3.87
N SER A 71 -9.91 -6.36 -3.72
CA SER A 71 -9.35 -5.41 -2.76
C SER A 71 -8.94 -4.12 -3.42
N GLY A 72 -9.25 -3.01 -2.77
CA GLY A 72 -8.82 -1.69 -3.19
C GLY A 72 -8.90 -0.69 -2.04
N HIS A 73 -7.92 0.22 -1.96
CA HIS A 73 -7.94 1.27 -0.97
C HIS A 73 -8.82 2.45 -1.39
N THR A 74 -9.28 3.20 -0.41
CA THR A 74 -10.17 4.36 -0.58
C THR A 74 -9.44 5.67 -0.39
N ASP A 75 -8.29 5.65 0.28
CA ASP A 75 -7.48 6.83 0.50
C ASP A 75 -6.62 7.17 -0.71
N VAL A 76 -6.04 8.34 -0.70
CA VAL A 76 -5.19 8.89 -1.76
C VAL A 76 -4.11 9.77 -1.17
N VAL A 77 -2.98 9.94 -1.89
CA VAL A 77 -1.92 10.87 -1.50
C VAL A 77 -2.37 12.33 -1.56
N PRO A 78 -1.74 13.24 -0.78
CA PRO A 78 -2.02 14.68 -0.81
C PRO A 78 -1.82 15.29 -2.19
N ILE A 79 -2.55 16.38 -2.44
CA ILE A 79 -2.39 17.23 -3.63
C ILE A 79 -1.55 18.50 -3.34
N ASP A 80 -1.17 18.69 -2.09
CA ASP A 80 -0.45 19.88 -1.64
C ASP A 80 0.87 20.05 -2.38
N GLY A 81 1.12 21.26 -2.88
CA GLY A 81 2.34 21.59 -3.63
C GLY A 81 2.39 21.03 -5.06
N GLN A 82 1.30 20.47 -5.56
CA GLN A 82 1.17 19.98 -6.94
C GLN A 82 0.39 20.97 -7.81
N ASP A 83 0.89 21.21 -9.02
CA ASP A 83 0.24 22.10 -10.01
C ASP A 83 -0.78 21.29 -10.83
N TRP A 84 -2.06 21.38 -10.46
CA TRP A 84 -3.15 20.74 -11.18
C TRP A 84 -3.79 21.69 -12.19
N ASP A 85 -4.03 21.21 -13.41
CA ASP A 85 -4.73 21.95 -14.45
C ASP A 85 -6.25 22.01 -14.24
N THR A 86 -6.79 21.06 -13.46
CA THR A 86 -8.22 20.93 -13.16
C THR A 86 -8.41 20.69 -11.66
N ASP A 87 -9.65 20.76 -11.17
CA ASP A 87 -9.97 20.35 -9.80
C ASP A 87 -9.68 18.85 -9.64
N PRO A 88 -8.77 18.42 -8.73
CA PRO A 88 -8.43 17.02 -8.53
C PRO A 88 -9.62 16.16 -8.04
N TRP A 89 -10.64 16.77 -7.46
CA TRP A 89 -11.83 16.11 -6.94
C TRP A 89 -13.04 16.14 -7.89
N ALA A 90 -12.88 16.74 -9.06
CA ALA A 90 -13.88 16.78 -10.13
C ALA A 90 -13.32 16.12 -11.40
N VAL A 91 -13.84 14.96 -11.74
CA VAL A 91 -13.37 14.19 -12.90
C VAL A 91 -13.55 14.98 -14.20
N VAL A 92 -12.48 15.07 -14.97
CA VAL A 92 -12.50 15.69 -16.30
C VAL A 92 -12.10 14.67 -17.36
N GLU A 93 -12.99 14.43 -18.33
CA GLU A 93 -12.69 13.62 -19.50
C GLU A 93 -12.11 14.51 -20.61
N LYS A 94 -10.92 14.16 -21.09
CA LYS A 94 -10.24 14.84 -22.19
C LYS A 94 -9.32 13.89 -22.95
N ASP A 95 -9.38 13.91 -24.26
CA ASP A 95 -8.48 13.14 -25.17
C ASP A 95 -8.42 11.63 -24.83
N GLY A 96 -9.57 11.03 -24.48
CA GLY A 96 -9.66 9.60 -24.13
C GLY A 96 -9.05 9.25 -22.77
N LYS A 97 -8.84 10.23 -21.92
CA LYS A 97 -8.34 10.12 -20.55
C LYS A 97 -9.32 10.73 -19.57
N ILE A 98 -9.30 10.23 -18.36
CA ILE A 98 -10.06 10.75 -17.22
C ILE A 98 -9.04 11.25 -16.20
N PHE A 99 -9.12 12.52 -15.83
CA PHE A 99 -8.23 13.18 -14.87
C PHE A 99 -8.92 13.35 -13.53
N GLY A 100 -8.19 13.11 -12.45
CA GLY A 100 -8.63 13.30 -11.06
C GLY A 100 -7.72 12.55 -10.10
N ARG A 101 -7.65 12.95 -8.84
CA ARG A 101 -6.86 12.25 -7.81
C ARG A 101 -7.53 10.91 -7.46
N GLY A 102 -6.75 9.82 -7.51
CA GLY A 102 -7.21 8.47 -7.24
C GLY A 102 -7.87 7.79 -8.46
N VAL A 103 -7.89 8.43 -9.65
CA VAL A 103 -8.44 7.75 -10.84
C VAL A 103 -7.56 6.61 -11.33
N ALA A 104 -6.24 6.67 -11.12
CA ALA A 104 -5.32 5.58 -11.41
C ALA A 104 -5.05 4.77 -10.15
N ASP A 105 -4.85 5.42 -9.01
CA ASP A 105 -4.44 4.85 -7.75
C ASP A 105 -5.44 5.17 -6.62
N MET A 106 -6.41 4.26 -6.33
CA MET A 106 -6.89 3.19 -7.24
C MET A 106 -8.43 3.13 -7.25
N LYS A 107 -9.09 4.29 -7.03
CA LYS A 107 -10.55 4.37 -6.93
C LYS A 107 -11.28 3.81 -8.14
N SER A 108 -10.68 3.88 -9.35
CA SER A 108 -11.31 3.34 -10.56
C SER A 108 -11.55 1.84 -10.50
N PHE A 109 -10.66 1.05 -9.89
CA PHE A 109 -10.89 -0.39 -9.74
C PHE A 109 -12.13 -0.66 -8.90
N SER A 110 -12.22 -0.03 -7.73
CA SER A 110 -13.37 -0.14 -6.83
C SER A 110 -14.66 0.38 -7.48
N ALA A 111 -14.58 1.50 -8.21
CA ALA A 111 -15.70 2.10 -8.94
C ALA A 111 -16.25 1.16 -10.03
N ILE A 112 -15.37 0.54 -10.82
CA ILE A 112 -15.76 -0.45 -11.83
C ILE A 112 -16.45 -1.63 -11.15
N GLY A 113 -15.88 -2.16 -10.07
CA GLY A 113 -16.49 -3.25 -9.30
C GLY A 113 -17.87 -2.91 -8.78
N LEU A 114 -18.03 -1.77 -8.11
CA LEU A 114 -19.30 -1.30 -7.56
C LEU A 114 -20.35 -1.07 -8.66
N SER A 115 -19.96 -0.53 -9.81
CA SER A 115 -20.87 -0.33 -10.95
C SER A 115 -21.47 -1.62 -11.49
N LEU A 116 -20.78 -2.75 -11.30
CA LEU A 116 -21.17 -4.08 -11.78
C LEU A 116 -21.96 -4.90 -10.75
N VAL A 117 -22.19 -4.40 -9.53
CA VAL A 117 -22.96 -5.14 -8.50
C VAL A 117 -24.37 -5.56 -9.00
N PRO A 118 -25.14 -4.73 -9.72
CA PRO A 118 -26.40 -5.18 -10.30
C PRO A 118 -26.24 -6.35 -11.29
N GLU A 119 -25.14 -6.37 -12.10
CA GLU A 119 -24.85 -7.49 -13.00
C GLU A 119 -24.49 -8.74 -12.18
N MET A 120 -23.70 -8.61 -11.08
CA MET A 120 -23.34 -9.73 -10.19
C MET A 120 -24.60 -10.37 -9.56
N LEU A 121 -25.53 -9.56 -9.07
CA LEU A 121 -26.79 -10.02 -8.49
C LEU A 121 -27.69 -10.73 -9.51
N ALA A 122 -27.73 -10.23 -10.74
CA ALA A 122 -28.53 -10.81 -11.83
C ALA A 122 -27.89 -12.10 -12.42
N ALA A 123 -26.58 -12.28 -12.32
CA ALA A 123 -25.85 -13.36 -12.97
C ALA A 123 -26.05 -14.75 -12.31
N GLY A 124 -26.59 -14.81 -11.09
CA GLY A 124 -26.79 -16.05 -10.36
C GLY A 124 -25.47 -16.71 -9.97
N LEU A 125 -24.58 -15.95 -9.37
CA LEU A 125 -23.26 -16.40 -8.92
C LEU A 125 -23.32 -17.73 -8.16
N LYS A 126 -22.42 -18.67 -8.48
CA LYS A 126 -22.20 -19.93 -7.76
C LYS A 126 -21.11 -19.80 -6.68
N ARG A 127 -20.30 -18.75 -6.78
CA ARG A 127 -19.25 -18.40 -5.82
C ARG A 127 -19.32 -16.90 -5.57
N PRO A 128 -19.11 -16.41 -4.34
CA PRO A 128 -19.24 -14.99 -4.03
C PRO A 128 -18.13 -14.15 -4.60
N ILE A 129 -18.43 -12.86 -4.80
CA ILE A 129 -17.46 -11.79 -4.93
C ILE A 129 -17.47 -11.01 -3.63
N ILE A 130 -16.30 -10.81 -3.03
CA ILE A 130 -16.14 -10.09 -1.77
C ILE A 130 -15.43 -8.78 -2.08
N PHE A 131 -16.09 -7.67 -1.84
CA PHE A 131 -15.45 -6.35 -1.85
C PHE A 131 -14.68 -6.15 -0.55
N ALA A 132 -13.46 -5.64 -0.65
CA ALA A 132 -12.61 -5.26 0.47
C ALA A 132 -12.06 -3.86 0.20
N LEU A 133 -12.63 -2.85 0.86
CA LEU A 133 -12.27 -1.44 0.69
C LEU A 133 -11.53 -0.98 1.95
N SER A 134 -10.24 -0.67 1.82
CA SER A 134 -9.37 -0.29 2.93
C SER A 134 -9.16 1.22 3.03
N TYR A 135 -8.58 1.65 4.13
CA TYR A 135 -8.06 2.99 4.38
C TYR A 135 -6.56 2.92 4.74
N ASP A 136 -5.85 4.05 4.61
CA ASP A 136 -4.44 4.22 5.00
C ASP A 136 -3.49 3.23 4.30
N GLU A 137 -3.78 2.89 3.05
CA GLU A 137 -2.85 2.15 2.21
C GLU A 137 -1.61 3.00 1.91
N GLU A 138 -1.82 4.24 1.48
CA GLU A 138 -0.83 5.20 1.01
C GLU A 138 0.21 5.63 2.08
N ILE A 139 -0.08 5.36 3.34
CA ILE A 139 0.82 5.61 4.46
C ILE A 139 1.40 4.32 5.06
N GLY A 140 1.35 3.21 4.28
CA GLY A 140 2.01 1.94 4.57
C GLY A 140 1.08 0.78 4.88
N CYS A 141 -0.07 0.70 4.20
CA CYS A 141 -1.06 -0.39 4.28
C CYS A 141 -1.56 -0.64 5.72
N LEU A 142 -1.81 0.45 6.49
CA LEU A 142 -2.08 0.34 7.93
C LEU A 142 -3.50 -0.16 8.24
N GLY A 143 -4.47 0.14 7.39
CA GLY A 143 -5.88 -0.16 7.64
C GLY A 143 -6.29 -1.60 7.32
N ALA A 144 -5.72 -2.20 6.29
CA ALA A 144 -6.15 -3.49 5.75
C ALA A 144 -6.03 -4.68 6.71
N PRO A 145 -5.02 -4.82 7.60
CA PRO A 145 -4.84 -6.02 8.42
C PRO A 145 -6.05 -6.42 9.25
N ALA A 146 -6.74 -5.45 9.86
CA ALA A 146 -7.93 -5.72 10.67
C ALA A 146 -9.09 -6.26 9.82
N MET A 147 -9.31 -5.69 8.63
CA MET A 147 -10.32 -6.15 7.68
C MET A 147 -9.97 -7.54 7.12
N ILE A 148 -8.72 -7.78 6.79
CA ILE A 148 -8.23 -9.08 6.29
C ILE A 148 -8.50 -10.18 7.32
N ALA A 149 -8.23 -9.90 8.61
CA ALA A 149 -8.51 -10.82 9.69
C ALA A 149 -10.02 -11.14 9.82
N GLU A 150 -10.88 -10.12 9.68
CA GLU A 150 -12.33 -10.34 9.67
C GLU A 150 -12.81 -11.13 8.46
N ILE A 151 -12.30 -10.85 7.27
CA ILE A 151 -12.62 -11.62 6.06
C ILE A 151 -12.21 -13.09 6.25
N ALA A 152 -11.04 -13.35 6.82
CA ALA A 152 -10.55 -14.70 7.07
C ALA A 152 -11.43 -15.50 8.08
N ASP A 153 -11.98 -14.82 9.07
CA ASP A 153 -12.78 -15.43 10.14
C ASP A 153 -14.29 -15.51 9.81
N LYS A 154 -14.83 -14.50 9.13
CA LYS A 154 -16.29 -14.29 9.04
C LYS A 154 -16.88 -14.49 7.65
N THR A 155 -16.06 -14.68 6.62
CA THR A 155 -16.56 -14.90 5.26
C THR A 155 -16.27 -16.32 4.77
N PRO A 156 -17.02 -16.85 3.78
CA PRO A 156 -16.62 -18.06 3.10
C PRO A 156 -15.21 -17.93 2.54
N LYS A 157 -14.41 -19.01 2.65
CA LYS A 157 -13.00 -18.98 2.25
C LYS A 157 -12.84 -18.64 0.76
N PRO A 158 -12.23 -17.51 0.40
CA PRO A 158 -12.00 -17.16 -0.99
C PRO A 158 -10.92 -18.07 -1.61
N ALA A 159 -11.07 -18.37 -2.90
CA ALA A 159 -10.06 -19.07 -3.69
C ALA A 159 -8.95 -18.13 -4.18
N ALA A 160 -9.26 -16.86 -4.31
CA ALA A 160 -8.33 -15.85 -4.82
C ALA A 160 -8.61 -14.47 -4.25
N VAL A 161 -7.55 -13.65 -4.15
CA VAL A 161 -7.61 -12.22 -3.87
C VAL A 161 -6.97 -11.47 -5.04
N ILE A 162 -7.66 -10.48 -5.55
CA ILE A 162 -7.18 -9.57 -6.59
C ILE A 162 -7.11 -8.18 -5.98
N VAL A 163 -5.90 -7.67 -5.78
CA VAL A 163 -5.65 -6.29 -5.35
C VAL A 163 -5.55 -5.43 -6.62
N GLY A 164 -6.39 -4.41 -6.72
CA GLY A 164 -6.65 -3.70 -7.97
C GLY A 164 -5.71 -2.54 -8.27
N GLU A 165 -4.47 -2.54 -7.77
CA GLU A 165 -3.46 -1.53 -8.07
C GLU A 165 -3.19 -1.38 -9.56
N PRO A 166 -2.75 -0.18 -10.02
CA PRO A 166 -2.61 0.14 -11.43
C PRO A 166 -1.43 -0.58 -12.10
N THR A 167 -1.69 -1.74 -12.68
CA THR A 167 -0.69 -2.61 -13.34
C THR A 167 -0.83 -2.65 -14.87
N ASN A 168 -1.67 -1.79 -15.47
CA ASN A 168 -2.12 -1.91 -16.86
C ASN A 168 -2.72 -3.30 -17.15
N MET A 169 -3.48 -3.85 -16.20
CA MET A 169 -4.07 -5.20 -16.22
C MET A 169 -3.05 -6.34 -16.33
N LYS A 170 -1.75 -6.09 -16.13
CA LYS A 170 -0.75 -7.17 -15.98
C LYS A 170 -0.96 -7.90 -14.67
N VAL A 171 -0.69 -9.20 -14.68
CA VAL A 171 -0.79 -10.02 -13.49
C VAL A 171 0.52 -9.99 -12.72
N ILE A 172 0.53 -9.36 -11.57
CA ILE A 172 1.70 -9.22 -10.70
C ILE A 172 1.56 -10.22 -9.55
N ASN A 173 2.49 -11.16 -9.46
CA ASN A 173 2.50 -12.19 -8.42
C ASN A 173 3.60 -11.98 -7.36
N GLY A 174 4.30 -10.85 -7.42
CA GLY A 174 5.31 -10.50 -6.43
C GLY A 174 5.55 -9.00 -6.33
N HIS A 175 5.68 -8.51 -5.08
CA HIS A 175 6.09 -7.13 -4.81
C HIS A 175 6.99 -7.07 -3.58
N LYS A 176 7.79 -5.99 -3.47
CA LYS A 176 8.62 -5.76 -2.27
C LYS A 176 7.74 -5.37 -1.09
N GLY A 177 8.18 -5.75 0.11
CA GLY A 177 7.62 -5.21 1.35
C GLY A 177 8.10 -3.79 1.60
N ILE A 178 7.38 -3.06 2.44
CA ILE A 178 7.76 -1.73 2.92
C ILE A 178 7.80 -1.70 4.45
N SER A 179 8.84 -1.10 5.00
CA SER A 179 8.87 -0.71 6.41
C SER A 179 9.56 0.64 6.53
N SER A 180 9.03 1.51 7.34
CA SER A 180 9.65 2.79 7.65
C SER A 180 9.85 2.95 9.14
N PHE A 181 10.90 3.69 9.50
CA PHE A 181 11.34 3.84 10.87
C PHE A 181 11.73 5.27 11.13
N ARG A 182 11.41 5.76 12.32
CA ARG A 182 11.95 6.98 12.89
C ARG A 182 12.99 6.66 13.93
N VAL A 183 14.15 7.31 13.83
CA VAL A 183 15.21 7.18 14.81
C VAL A 183 15.40 8.51 15.50
N THR A 184 15.21 8.54 16.81
CA THR A 184 15.43 9.71 17.66
C THR A 184 16.68 9.49 18.50
N VAL A 185 17.65 10.37 18.34
CA VAL A 185 18.92 10.34 19.09
C VAL A 185 18.92 11.52 20.07
N THR A 186 19.01 11.22 21.36
CA THR A 186 19.18 12.20 22.44
C THR A 186 20.65 12.25 22.85
N GLY A 187 21.29 13.39 22.67
CA GLY A 187 22.66 13.68 23.10
C GLY A 187 22.74 14.41 24.44
N TYR A 188 23.90 14.98 24.70
CA TYR A 188 24.15 15.82 25.87
C TYR A 188 24.88 17.11 25.47
N THR A 189 24.19 18.21 25.65
CA THR A 189 24.62 19.55 25.20
C THR A 189 25.77 20.12 26.03
N THR A 190 26.79 20.61 25.35
CA THR A 190 27.87 21.45 25.91
C THR A 190 28.34 22.44 24.86
N HIS A 191 29.23 23.35 25.22
CA HIS A 191 29.90 24.22 24.24
C HIS A 191 30.75 23.33 23.31
N SER A 192 30.75 23.61 22.01
CA SER A 192 31.42 22.78 21.00
C SER A 192 32.93 22.60 21.20
N SER A 193 33.58 23.48 21.97
CA SER A 193 35.00 23.33 22.35
C SER A 193 35.24 22.27 23.45
N GLN A 194 34.19 21.75 24.07
CA GLN A 194 34.25 20.78 25.19
C GLN A 194 33.76 19.40 24.74
N THR A 195 34.32 18.85 23.66
CA THR A 195 33.89 17.62 23.01
C THR A 195 33.97 16.36 23.89
N ASP A 196 34.83 16.39 24.90
CA ASP A 196 34.98 15.30 25.89
C ASP A 196 33.93 15.32 27.00
N ARG A 197 33.17 16.43 27.15
CA ARG A 197 32.14 16.60 28.18
C ARG A 197 30.72 16.47 27.64
N GLY A 198 30.55 16.58 26.33
CA GLY A 198 29.26 16.49 25.66
C GLY A 198 29.15 15.23 24.77
N VAL A 199 27.93 15.00 24.27
CA VAL A 199 27.63 13.95 23.30
C VAL A 199 26.76 14.57 22.21
N SER A 200 27.30 14.64 20.99
CA SER A 200 26.56 15.19 19.84
C SER A 200 25.59 14.16 19.30
N ALA A 201 24.29 14.45 19.35
CA ALA A 201 23.26 13.62 18.74
C ALA A 201 23.43 13.53 17.23
N VAL A 202 23.85 14.63 16.57
CA VAL A 202 24.08 14.68 15.12
C VAL A 202 25.23 13.74 14.71
N GLU A 203 26.35 13.71 15.47
CA GLU A 203 27.45 12.81 15.16
C GLU A 203 27.06 11.33 15.35
N ALA A 204 26.26 11.02 16.38
CA ALA A 204 25.71 9.68 16.59
C ALA A 204 24.75 9.30 15.45
N ALA A 205 23.84 10.19 15.07
CA ALA A 205 22.95 9.98 13.93
C ALA A 205 23.71 9.74 12.62
N ALA A 206 24.77 10.50 12.35
CA ALA A 206 25.60 10.28 11.17
C ALA A 206 26.22 8.88 11.11
N ARG A 207 26.66 8.34 12.25
CA ARG A 207 27.17 6.95 12.34
C ARG A 207 26.07 5.92 12.02
N LEU A 208 24.84 6.13 12.53
CA LEU A 208 23.67 5.28 12.25
C LEU A 208 23.27 5.33 10.79
N ILE A 209 23.23 6.53 10.19
CA ILE A 209 22.94 6.72 8.76
C ILE A 209 23.99 6.03 7.89
N THR A 210 25.27 6.14 8.26
CA THR A 210 26.36 5.44 7.56
C THR A 210 26.17 3.92 7.66
N LYS A 211 25.79 3.40 8.82
CA LYS A 211 25.51 1.96 8.97
C LYS A 211 24.41 1.49 8.02
N ILE A 212 23.30 2.24 7.86
CA ILE A 212 22.24 1.91 6.90
C ILE A 212 22.77 1.88 5.47
N ALA A 213 23.59 2.85 5.09
CA ALA A 213 24.24 2.88 3.78
C ALA A 213 25.15 1.66 3.55
N ASP A 214 25.95 1.27 4.55
CA ASP A 214 26.83 0.10 4.50
C ASP A 214 26.01 -1.21 4.38
N MET A 215 24.91 -1.34 5.11
CA MET A 215 24.00 -2.47 5.03
C MET A 215 23.41 -2.60 3.61
N ARG A 216 22.99 -1.48 3.01
CA ARG A 216 22.51 -1.47 1.61
C ARG A 216 23.58 -1.94 0.64
N VAL A 217 24.82 -1.44 0.77
CA VAL A 217 25.96 -1.85 -0.09
C VAL A 217 26.26 -3.33 0.08
N ALA A 218 26.20 -3.86 1.30
CA ALA A 218 26.42 -5.29 1.57
C ALA A 218 25.35 -6.15 0.86
N ARG A 219 24.07 -5.77 0.94
CA ARG A 219 22.99 -6.48 0.26
C ARG A 219 23.08 -6.41 -1.26
N ALA A 220 23.44 -5.25 -1.80
CA ALA A 220 23.68 -5.12 -3.24
C ALA A 220 24.78 -6.06 -3.74
N LYS A 221 25.85 -6.27 -2.95
CA LYS A 221 26.93 -7.22 -3.28
C LYS A 221 26.52 -8.69 -3.16
N ALA A 222 25.54 -8.98 -2.30
CA ALA A 222 25.00 -10.32 -2.09
C ALA A 222 23.77 -10.62 -2.96
N ALA A 223 23.40 -9.70 -3.85
CA ALA A 223 22.23 -9.82 -4.71
C ALA A 223 22.28 -11.10 -5.56
N GLN A 224 21.14 -11.77 -5.68
CA GLN A 224 21.01 -12.95 -6.52
C GLN A 224 20.87 -12.53 -7.99
N GLU A 225 21.70 -13.06 -8.88
CA GLU A 225 21.66 -12.76 -10.31
C GLU A 225 20.31 -13.06 -10.99
N ASN A 226 19.55 -14.02 -10.46
CA ASN A 226 18.28 -14.47 -11.01
C ASN A 226 17.05 -13.89 -10.27
N SER A 227 17.22 -12.88 -9.42
CA SER A 227 16.08 -12.23 -8.78
C SER A 227 15.22 -11.53 -9.84
N PRO A 228 13.88 -11.71 -9.83
CA PRO A 228 13.02 -11.00 -10.77
C PRO A 228 12.83 -9.52 -10.41
N PHE A 229 13.27 -9.10 -9.23
CA PHE A 229 13.09 -7.72 -8.74
C PHE A 229 14.20 -6.79 -9.25
N ASP A 230 13.84 -5.52 -9.47
CA ASP A 230 14.76 -4.44 -9.80
C ASP A 230 14.62 -3.29 -8.76
N PRO A 231 15.69 -2.98 -7.98
CA PRO A 231 16.94 -3.73 -7.87
C PRO A 231 16.73 -5.11 -7.22
N PRO A 232 17.63 -6.09 -7.51
CA PRO A 232 17.48 -7.50 -7.12
C PRO A 232 17.89 -7.79 -5.66
N TYR A 233 17.67 -6.84 -4.76
CA TYR A 233 18.00 -6.93 -3.33
C TYR A 233 17.10 -6.00 -2.51
N SER A 234 17.07 -6.22 -1.19
CA SER A 234 16.40 -5.33 -0.26
C SER A 234 17.12 -4.00 -0.14
N THR A 235 16.40 -2.91 -0.33
CA THR A 235 16.96 -1.55 -0.35
C THR A 235 16.64 -0.79 0.93
N MET A 236 17.53 0.12 1.32
CA MET A 236 17.38 1.00 2.48
C MET A 236 17.83 2.39 2.10
N THR A 237 17.05 3.41 2.50
CA THR A 237 17.39 4.80 2.25
C THR A 237 17.02 5.67 3.45
N VAL A 238 17.84 6.69 3.72
CA VAL A 238 17.52 7.74 4.69
C VAL A 238 17.20 9.00 3.88
N ASN A 239 15.97 9.47 3.97
CA ASN A 239 15.48 10.55 3.13
C ASN A 239 15.19 11.84 3.91
N VAL A 240 15.03 11.75 5.23
CA VAL A 240 14.76 12.90 6.10
C VAL A 240 15.74 12.87 7.26
N VAL A 241 16.41 14.00 7.52
CA VAL A 241 17.26 14.17 8.70
C VAL A 241 17.16 15.60 9.22
N ASN A 242 16.98 15.73 10.53
CA ASN A 242 16.96 17.00 11.24
C ASN A 242 17.80 16.89 12.51
N GLY A 243 18.50 17.95 12.91
CA GLY A 243 19.25 17.92 14.16
C GLY A 243 20.11 19.15 14.38
N GLY A 244 20.42 19.38 15.68
CA GLY A 244 21.20 20.53 16.10
C GLY A 244 20.46 21.85 16.04
N THR A 245 21.03 22.89 16.67
CA THR A 245 20.43 24.23 16.74
C THR A 245 21.40 25.34 16.37
N GLN A 246 22.67 25.25 16.80
CA GLN A 246 23.69 26.24 16.58
C GLN A 246 25.07 25.62 16.37
N LEU A 247 25.92 26.26 15.58
CA LEU A 247 27.26 25.76 15.22
C LEU A 247 28.15 25.51 16.46
N ASN A 248 28.04 26.35 17.47
CA ASN A 248 28.91 26.31 18.66
C ASN A 248 28.29 25.57 19.86
N ILE A 249 27.23 24.80 19.65
CA ILE A 249 26.56 23.98 20.68
C ILE A 249 26.55 22.52 20.17
N MET A 250 26.98 21.57 21.02
CA MET A 250 26.82 20.15 20.71
C MET A 250 25.33 19.81 20.67
N ALA A 251 24.90 19.14 19.62
CA ALA A 251 23.49 18.86 19.36
C ALA A 251 22.87 17.98 20.45
N ALA A 252 21.78 18.48 21.06
CA ALA A 252 21.00 17.75 22.04
C ALA A 252 20.15 16.64 21.41
N GLU A 253 19.70 16.87 20.18
CA GLU A 253 18.79 15.96 19.49
C GLU A 253 19.12 15.88 18.00
N ALA A 254 18.90 14.70 17.44
CA ALA A 254 18.81 14.48 16.00
C ALA A 254 17.74 13.43 15.74
N VAL A 255 16.98 13.64 14.65
CA VAL A 255 15.93 12.71 14.20
C VAL A 255 16.15 12.43 12.73
N PHE A 256 16.03 11.18 12.33
CA PHE A 256 16.00 10.82 10.92
C PHE A 256 15.00 9.69 10.65
N ASP A 257 14.44 9.70 9.45
CA ASP A 257 13.53 8.68 8.98
C ASP A 257 14.23 7.87 7.87
N TRP A 258 14.05 6.54 7.90
CA TRP A 258 14.57 5.64 6.88
C TRP A 258 13.53 4.64 6.42
N ASP A 259 13.63 4.27 5.15
CA ASP A 259 12.77 3.35 4.42
C ASP A 259 13.53 2.05 4.14
N LEU A 260 12.83 0.92 4.30
CA LEU A 260 13.31 -0.42 3.98
C LEU A 260 12.34 -1.07 3.00
N ARG A 261 12.84 -1.48 1.84
CA ARG A 261 12.09 -2.29 0.87
C ARG A 261 12.67 -3.69 0.84
N THR A 262 11.93 -4.66 1.36
CA THR A 262 12.39 -6.05 1.41
C THR A 262 11.96 -6.83 0.16
N ILE A 263 12.87 -7.61 -0.44
CA ILE A 263 12.48 -8.63 -1.41
C ILE A 263 11.93 -9.86 -0.66
N PRO A 264 11.02 -10.65 -1.27
CA PRO A 264 10.63 -11.93 -0.71
C PRO A 264 11.84 -12.83 -0.43
N GLY A 265 11.83 -13.47 0.73
CA GLY A 265 12.95 -14.31 1.20
C GLY A 265 13.94 -13.61 2.12
N ASP A 266 14.03 -12.28 2.09
CA ASP A 266 14.80 -11.52 3.07
C ASP A 266 13.99 -11.33 4.35
N SER A 267 14.60 -11.66 5.49
CA SER A 267 13.99 -11.41 6.79
C SER A 267 14.08 -9.92 7.15
N ARG A 268 12.90 -9.25 7.18
CA ARG A 268 12.81 -7.88 7.71
C ARG A 268 13.39 -7.79 9.12
N GLN A 269 13.06 -8.77 9.98
CA GLN A 269 13.48 -8.77 11.37
C GLN A 269 15.01 -8.82 11.50
N ASP A 270 15.70 -9.65 10.72
CA ASP A 270 17.15 -9.74 10.74
C ASP A 270 17.81 -8.42 10.32
N ILE A 271 17.21 -7.71 9.34
CA ILE A 271 17.71 -6.41 8.90
C ILE A 271 17.55 -5.36 10.00
N VAL A 272 16.40 -5.35 10.65
CA VAL A 272 16.09 -4.42 11.76
C VAL A 272 16.96 -4.73 12.97
N ASP A 273 17.16 -6.01 13.29
CA ASP A 273 18.02 -6.44 14.41
C ASP A 273 19.48 -6.05 14.15
N GLU A 274 20.02 -6.24 12.94
CA GLU A 274 21.35 -5.79 12.58
C GLU A 274 21.56 -4.28 12.82
N PHE A 275 20.57 -3.47 12.48
CA PHE A 275 20.60 -2.03 12.71
C PHE A 275 20.47 -1.67 14.20
N THR A 276 19.48 -2.28 14.89
CA THR A 276 19.21 -1.97 16.29
C THR A 276 20.32 -2.43 17.23
N ASP A 277 21.01 -3.53 16.94
CA ASP A 277 22.18 -3.97 17.68
C ASP A 277 23.35 -2.99 17.55
N TYR A 278 23.55 -2.46 16.35
CA TYR A 278 24.54 -1.40 16.13
C TYR A 278 24.16 -0.11 16.87
N ALA A 279 22.89 0.27 16.86
CA ALA A 279 22.37 1.43 17.59
C ALA A 279 22.57 1.28 19.12
N ARG A 280 22.32 0.10 19.68
CA ARG A 280 22.58 -0.20 21.11
C ARG A 280 24.08 -0.05 21.45
N GLY A 281 24.97 -0.44 20.56
CA GLY A 281 26.40 -0.22 20.72
C GLY A 281 26.76 1.26 20.84
N ILE A 282 26.23 2.09 19.93
CA ILE A 282 26.43 3.54 19.98
C ILE A 282 25.81 4.14 21.24
N GLU A 283 24.58 3.75 21.60
CA GLU A 283 23.92 4.24 22.84
C GLU A 283 24.78 3.93 24.07
N THR A 284 25.37 2.74 24.15
CA THR A 284 26.25 2.36 25.25
C THR A 284 27.46 3.29 25.36
N GLU A 285 28.12 3.61 24.24
CA GLU A 285 29.22 4.58 24.19
C GLU A 285 28.79 5.98 24.64
N MET A 286 27.62 6.43 24.17
CA MET A 286 27.05 7.73 24.54
C MET A 286 26.74 7.81 26.03
N ARG A 287 26.11 6.79 26.59
CA ARG A 287 25.70 6.72 28.01
C ARG A 287 26.89 6.61 28.97
N ALA A 288 28.01 6.06 28.50
CA ALA A 288 29.26 6.08 29.30
C ALA A 288 29.76 7.48 29.56
N LYS A 289 29.47 8.46 28.66
CA LYS A 289 29.80 9.87 28.84
C LYS A 289 28.67 10.63 29.56
N ALA A 290 27.42 10.40 29.16
CA ALA A 290 26.25 11.08 29.71
C ALA A 290 25.06 10.11 29.81
N PRO A 291 24.66 9.71 31.02
CA PRO A 291 23.60 8.67 31.23
C PRO A 291 22.21 9.02 30.64
N ILE A 292 21.94 10.31 30.35
CA ILE A 292 20.69 10.77 29.73
C ILE A 292 20.60 10.41 28.25
N CYS A 293 21.73 10.12 27.60
CA CYS A 293 21.76 9.83 26.17
C CYS A 293 20.95 8.57 25.86
N ARG A 294 20.24 8.63 24.72
CA ARG A 294 19.33 7.57 24.31
C ARG A 294 19.21 7.53 22.78
N ILE A 295 19.00 6.33 22.26
CA ILE A 295 18.59 6.09 20.86
C ILE A 295 17.28 5.31 20.88
N VAL A 296 16.25 5.85 20.25
CA VAL A 296 14.95 5.20 20.08
C VAL A 296 14.75 4.93 18.60
N VAL A 297 14.31 3.72 18.26
CA VAL A 297 13.96 3.29 16.92
C VAL A 297 12.49 2.90 16.92
N ASP A 298 11.66 3.74 16.35
CA ASP A 298 10.22 3.52 16.26
C ASP A 298 9.86 3.05 14.85
N ALA A 299 9.14 1.94 14.74
CA ALA A 299 8.55 1.51 13.48
C ALA A 299 7.33 2.37 13.18
N ILE A 300 7.25 2.92 11.96
CA ILE A 300 6.12 3.73 11.50
C ILE A 300 5.17 2.84 10.67
N THR A 301 5.73 2.08 9.71
CA THR A 301 4.96 1.22 8.84
C THR A 301 5.60 -0.17 8.71
N ASN A 302 4.77 -1.16 8.41
CA ASN A 302 5.23 -2.50 8.11
C ASN A 302 4.18 -3.23 7.24
N ALA A 303 4.42 -3.28 5.92
CA ALA A 303 3.67 -4.14 5.02
C ALA A 303 4.61 -5.19 4.42
N PRO A 304 4.24 -6.48 4.49
CA PRO A 304 5.07 -7.57 4.01
C PRO A 304 5.18 -7.59 2.49
N ALA A 305 6.21 -8.26 1.98
CA ALA A 305 6.34 -8.53 0.56
C ALA A 305 5.31 -9.56 0.10
N LEU A 306 4.86 -9.46 -1.15
CA LEU A 306 4.17 -10.55 -1.85
C LEU A 306 5.23 -11.46 -2.48
N ALA A 307 5.28 -12.70 -2.05
CA ALA A 307 6.21 -13.69 -2.60
C ALA A 307 5.60 -14.40 -3.80
N PRO A 308 6.32 -14.50 -4.95
CA PRO A 308 5.91 -15.37 -6.04
C PRO A 308 5.85 -16.84 -5.58
N HIS A 309 4.79 -17.53 -5.95
CA HIS A 309 4.64 -18.97 -5.74
C HIS A 309 4.31 -19.67 -7.05
N ASP A 310 4.84 -20.88 -7.23
CA ASP A 310 4.60 -21.70 -8.42
C ASP A 310 3.12 -22.12 -8.52
N GLU A 311 2.50 -22.43 -7.37
CA GLU A 311 1.06 -22.72 -7.27
C GLU A 311 0.34 -21.47 -6.73
N ASN A 312 -0.27 -20.69 -7.61
CA ASN A 312 -1.02 -19.50 -7.25
C ASN A 312 -2.35 -19.44 -8.00
N PRO A 313 -3.45 -20.00 -7.41
CA PRO A 313 -4.78 -19.96 -8.00
C PRO A 313 -5.27 -18.56 -8.41
N ALA A 314 -4.87 -17.50 -7.69
CA ALA A 314 -5.22 -16.14 -8.05
C ALA A 314 -4.49 -15.70 -9.34
N ALA A 315 -3.23 -16.08 -9.51
CA ALA A 315 -2.48 -15.81 -10.74
C ALA A 315 -3.08 -16.58 -11.93
N ASP A 316 -3.39 -17.84 -11.74
CA ASP A 316 -4.01 -18.68 -12.78
C ASP A 316 -5.37 -18.11 -13.21
N LEU A 317 -6.19 -17.67 -12.24
CA LEU A 317 -7.48 -17.03 -12.51
C LEU A 317 -7.30 -15.73 -13.28
N ALA A 318 -6.43 -14.84 -12.81
CA ALA A 318 -6.20 -13.53 -13.42
C ALA A 318 -5.61 -13.68 -14.84
N MET A 319 -4.64 -14.56 -15.06
CA MET A 319 -4.09 -14.87 -16.39
C MET A 319 -5.16 -15.44 -17.32
N ALA A 320 -6.00 -16.36 -16.84
CA ALA A 320 -7.07 -16.92 -17.66
C ALA A 320 -8.16 -15.91 -18.03
N ILE A 321 -8.34 -14.84 -17.25
CA ILE A 321 -9.29 -13.75 -17.52
C ILE A 321 -8.67 -12.72 -18.49
N THR A 322 -7.44 -12.28 -18.19
CA THR A 322 -6.72 -11.28 -19.00
C THR A 322 -6.25 -11.83 -20.36
N GLY A 323 -5.97 -13.12 -20.44
CA GLY A 323 -5.34 -13.77 -21.60
C GLY A 323 -3.80 -13.67 -21.56
N HIS A 324 -3.21 -13.17 -20.48
CA HIS A 324 -1.76 -13.20 -20.27
C HIS A 324 -1.28 -14.63 -19.99
N ASN A 325 -0.04 -14.92 -20.31
CA ASN A 325 0.60 -16.23 -20.14
C ASN A 325 1.81 -16.20 -19.21
N SER A 326 2.06 -15.07 -18.57
CA SER A 326 3.13 -14.87 -17.60
C SER A 326 2.71 -13.87 -16.54
N THR A 327 3.38 -13.93 -15.40
CA THR A 327 3.29 -12.96 -14.33
C THR A 327 4.54 -12.10 -14.29
N ASP A 328 4.41 -10.89 -13.74
CA ASP A 328 5.50 -9.96 -13.49
C ASP A 328 5.65 -9.70 -11.97
N VAL A 329 6.71 -9.00 -11.57
CA VAL A 329 6.90 -8.48 -10.22
C VAL A 329 7.13 -6.97 -10.26
N VAL A 330 6.85 -6.30 -9.13
CA VAL A 330 7.03 -4.85 -8.99
C VAL A 330 7.85 -4.49 -7.76
N ALA A 331 8.45 -3.30 -7.77
CA ALA A 331 9.29 -2.83 -6.67
C ALA A 331 8.51 -2.04 -5.60
N TYR A 332 7.31 -1.54 -5.91
CA TYR A 332 6.44 -0.90 -4.92
C TYR A 332 5.73 -1.96 -4.06
N ALA A 333 5.22 -1.58 -2.91
CA ALA A 333 4.45 -2.43 -2.02
C ALA A 333 2.95 -2.13 -2.18
N ALA A 334 2.12 -3.12 -1.85
CA ALA A 334 0.67 -3.01 -1.77
C ALA A 334 0.13 -3.95 -0.68
N GLU A 335 -1.17 -3.95 -0.45
CA GLU A 335 -1.82 -4.82 0.55
C GLU A 335 -1.72 -6.31 0.24
N ALA A 336 -1.31 -6.70 -0.96
CA ALA A 336 -1.32 -8.08 -1.42
C ALA A 336 -0.42 -9.01 -0.55
N GLY A 337 0.69 -8.49 -0.03
CA GLY A 337 1.53 -9.22 0.92
C GLY A 337 0.80 -9.56 2.23
N GLN A 338 -0.06 -8.67 2.72
CA GLN A 338 -0.85 -8.87 3.94
C GLN A 338 -1.92 -9.95 3.75
N PHE A 339 -2.59 -9.97 2.60
CA PHE A 339 -3.49 -11.06 2.26
C PHE A 339 -2.75 -12.41 2.16
N GLN A 340 -1.55 -12.41 1.57
CA GLN A 340 -0.75 -13.64 1.48
C GLN A 340 -0.31 -14.13 2.86
N GLU A 341 0.12 -13.24 3.78
CA GLU A 341 0.43 -13.61 5.17
C GLU A 341 -0.79 -14.21 5.90
N ALA A 342 -2.00 -13.75 5.60
CA ALA A 342 -3.24 -14.31 6.11
C ALA A 342 -3.63 -15.66 5.47
N GLY A 343 -2.81 -16.18 4.53
CA GLY A 343 -3.00 -17.49 3.90
C GLY A 343 -3.87 -17.48 2.64
N PHE A 344 -4.09 -16.31 2.04
CA PHE A 344 -4.83 -16.19 0.79
C PHE A 344 -3.92 -16.28 -0.44
N SER A 345 -4.38 -16.94 -1.49
CA SER A 345 -3.77 -16.85 -2.81
C SER A 345 -4.05 -15.46 -3.39
N THR A 346 -3.00 -14.70 -3.67
CA THR A 346 -3.13 -13.27 -3.96
C THR A 346 -2.31 -12.86 -5.18
N VAL A 347 -2.85 -11.92 -5.95
CA VAL A 347 -2.16 -11.19 -7.02
C VAL A 347 -2.54 -9.72 -7.00
N VAL A 348 -1.72 -8.91 -7.65
CA VAL A 348 -2.06 -7.52 -7.99
C VAL A 348 -2.41 -7.47 -9.48
N CYS A 349 -3.59 -6.94 -9.81
CA CYS A 349 -4.03 -6.78 -11.19
C CYS A 349 -5.15 -5.74 -11.26
N GLY A 350 -4.87 -4.59 -11.80
CA GLY A 350 -5.84 -3.51 -11.93
C GLY A 350 -5.59 -2.59 -13.11
N PRO A 351 -6.60 -1.79 -13.49
CA PRO A 351 -6.52 -0.85 -14.59
C PRO A 351 -5.71 0.40 -14.21
N GLY A 352 -5.10 1.04 -15.18
CA GLY A 352 -4.26 2.21 -14.99
C GLY A 352 -2.78 1.86 -14.89
N SER A 353 -1.94 2.88 -14.81
CA SER A 353 -0.48 2.75 -14.71
C SER A 353 0.02 3.44 -13.45
N ILE A 354 0.90 2.75 -12.73
CA ILE A 354 1.60 3.31 -11.56
C ILE A 354 2.43 4.56 -11.92
N ASP A 355 2.83 4.72 -13.18
CA ASP A 355 3.55 5.90 -13.66
C ASP A 355 2.71 7.19 -13.55
N GLN A 356 1.40 7.08 -13.42
CA GLN A 356 0.46 8.21 -13.27
C GLN A 356 0.12 8.50 -11.81
N ALA A 357 0.39 7.55 -10.92
CA ALA A 357 0.12 7.70 -9.49
C ALA A 357 0.98 8.81 -8.85
N HIS A 358 0.47 9.43 -7.78
CA HIS A 358 1.17 10.41 -6.94
C HIS A 358 1.61 11.71 -7.64
N GLN A 359 1.18 11.93 -8.89
CA GLN A 359 1.55 13.12 -9.68
C GLN A 359 0.37 14.09 -9.82
N ALA A 360 0.67 15.37 -10.12
CA ALA A 360 -0.34 16.30 -10.60
C ALA A 360 -0.91 15.82 -11.94
N ASN A 361 -2.19 16.11 -12.17
CA ASN A 361 -2.89 15.67 -13.38
C ASN A 361 -2.89 14.15 -13.56
N GLU A 362 -2.97 13.41 -12.47
CA GLU A 362 -3.18 11.96 -12.48
C GLU A 362 -4.33 11.60 -13.42
N PHE A 363 -4.16 10.57 -14.23
CA PHE A 363 -5.17 10.12 -15.17
C PHE A 363 -5.22 8.60 -15.34
N ILE A 364 -6.38 8.13 -15.77
CA ILE A 364 -6.56 6.78 -16.34
C ILE A 364 -7.13 6.91 -17.76
N THR A 365 -6.74 6.02 -18.67
CA THR A 365 -7.30 6.02 -20.01
C THR A 365 -8.66 5.31 -20.05
N LEU A 366 -9.56 5.75 -20.95
CA LEU A 366 -10.84 5.05 -21.17
C LEU A 366 -10.65 3.59 -21.61
N ASP A 367 -9.54 3.28 -22.28
CA ASP A 367 -9.22 1.90 -22.64
C ASP A 367 -8.91 1.06 -21.42
N GLN A 368 -8.18 1.58 -20.44
CA GLN A 368 -7.92 0.88 -19.18
C GLN A 368 -9.20 0.69 -18.35
N VAL A 369 -10.09 1.66 -18.30
CA VAL A 369 -11.43 1.49 -17.69
C VAL A 369 -12.21 0.38 -18.40
N ARG A 370 -12.13 0.31 -19.72
CA ARG A 370 -12.76 -0.74 -20.52
C ARG A 370 -12.17 -2.12 -20.24
N GLU A 371 -10.84 -2.22 -20.17
CA GLU A 371 -10.14 -3.47 -19.87
C GLU A 371 -10.48 -3.99 -18.47
N GLY A 372 -10.48 -3.11 -17.44
CA GLY A 372 -10.92 -3.46 -16.10
C GLY A 372 -12.39 -3.92 -16.05
N THR A 373 -13.27 -3.25 -16.81
CA THR A 373 -14.68 -3.66 -16.92
C THR A 373 -14.83 -5.05 -17.57
N ILE A 374 -14.08 -5.31 -18.65
CA ILE A 374 -14.08 -6.62 -19.31
C ILE A 374 -13.55 -7.70 -18.37
N PHE A 375 -12.49 -7.40 -17.63
CA PHE A 375 -11.91 -8.31 -16.65
C PHE A 375 -12.95 -8.72 -15.60
N LEU A 376 -13.63 -7.78 -14.98
CA LEU A 376 -14.61 -8.07 -13.94
C LEU A 376 -15.87 -8.76 -14.51
N ARG A 377 -16.33 -8.44 -15.71
CA ARG A 377 -17.43 -9.19 -16.36
C ARG A 377 -17.07 -10.64 -16.62
N ARG A 378 -15.85 -10.93 -17.10
CA ARG A 378 -15.35 -12.30 -17.28
C ARG A 378 -15.22 -13.03 -15.94
N LEU A 379 -14.85 -12.32 -14.87
CA LEU A 379 -14.85 -12.89 -13.53
C LEU A 379 -16.26 -13.28 -13.10
N ILE A 380 -17.26 -12.39 -13.29
CA ILE A 380 -18.68 -12.67 -13.01
C ILE A 380 -19.15 -13.91 -13.80
N GLU A 381 -18.86 -13.99 -15.09
CA GLU A 381 -19.19 -15.16 -15.92
C GLU A 381 -18.61 -16.46 -15.36
N ARG A 382 -17.33 -16.45 -14.95
CA ARG A 382 -16.67 -17.63 -14.37
C ARG A 382 -17.27 -18.05 -13.04
N LEU A 383 -17.64 -17.09 -12.20
CA LEU A 383 -18.20 -17.38 -10.88
C LEU A 383 -19.68 -17.75 -10.94
N SER A 384 -20.33 -17.58 -12.10
CA SER A 384 -21.72 -17.98 -12.38
C SER A 384 -21.84 -19.35 -13.05
N ALA A 385 -20.74 -19.88 -13.58
CA ALA A 385 -20.67 -21.20 -14.20
C ALA A 385 -20.51 -22.31 -13.13
#